data_67a19ef7bed98f166cc3aef210568c2d
#
_entry.id   67a19ef7bed98f166cc3aef210568c2d
#
_cell.length_a   1.000
_cell.length_b   1.000
_cell.length_c   1.000
_cell.angle_alpha   90.00
_cell.angle_beta   90.00
_cell.angle_gamma   90.00
#
_symmetry.space_group_name_H-M   'P 1'
#
loop_
_entity.id
_entity.type
_entity.pdbx_description
1 polymer ?
#
loop_
_entity_poly.entity_id
_entity_poly.type
_entity_poly.pdbx_seq_one_letter_code
_entity_poly.pdbx_strand_id
1 'polypeptide(L)'
;IHQYKNKNRPFTWLRLTENECKQLMANNGEKLIDPDIRRYYDLDIMTSGDNVYEVKRDEKGKVIDKKFMCRVLALSTFYADKGSGLYDNQFLKDPNMYYNICLDEMNKEKNARRTLDILYSFTNQIENLVRLEHTRVRIICIGNLLEECSDLLAGINFIPVEFGRYKLKNKKSIVEYIPQTEA
;
A
#
# COMPACT_ATOMS: atom_id res chain seq x y z
N ILE A 1 2.68 8.16 4.48
CA ILE A 1 3.87 8.99 4.74
C ILE A 1 3.78 9.69 6.10
N HIS A 2 2.69 10.40 6.40
CA HIS A 2 2.54 11.12 7.69
C HIS A 2 2.84 10.24 8.93
N GLN A 3 2.32 9.02 8.99
CA GLN A 3 2.59 8.09 10.09
C GLN A 3 4.03 7.58 10.12
N TYR A 4 4.66 7.42 8.96
CA TYR A 4 6.07 7.10 8.86
C TYR A 4 6.94 8.22 9.44
N LYS A 5 6.75 9.45 8.99
CA LYS A 5 7.57 10.62 9.46
C LYS A 5 7.36 10.92 10.93
N ASN A 6 6.11 10.95 11.42
CA ASN A 6 5.80 11.41 12.78
C ASN A 6 5.85 10.31 13.84
N LYS A 7 5.69 9.04 13.45
CA LYS A 7 5.60 7.92 14.39
C LYS A 7 6.56 6.79 14.08
N ASN A 8 7.47 7.01 13.13
CA ASN A 8 8.44 6.01 12.68
C ASN A 8 7.79 4.66 12.32
N ARG A 9 6.69 4.68 11.56
CA ARG A 9 5.93 3.49 11.20
C ARG A 9 6.15 3.11 9.75
N PRO A 10 6.99 2.12 9.45
CA PRO A 10 7.08 1.52 8.12
C PRO A 10 5.74 0.94 7.69
N PHE A 11 5.58 0.73 6.40
CA PHE A 11 4.36 0.17 5.84
C PHE A 11 4.64 -0.72 4.63
N THR A 12 3.65 -1.48 4.20
CA THR A 12 3.70 -2.21 2.93
C THR A 12 2.82 -1.51 1.91
N TRP A 13 3.34 -1.33 0.71
CA TRP A 13 2.60 -0.79 -0.42
C TRP A 13 2.31 -1.90 -1.43
N LEU A 14 1.06 -2.13 -1.71
CA LEU A 14 0.61 -3.14 -2.66
C LEU A 14 0.12 -2.48 -3.94
N ARG A 15 0.45 -3.10 -5.07
CA ARG A 15 -0.09 -2.82 -6.40
C ARG A 15 -0.67 -4.10 -6.98
N LEU A 16 -1.45 -3.99 -8.05
CA LEU A 16 -2.06 -5.16 -8.67
C LEU A 16 -1.02 -6.06 -9.35
N THR A 17 -0.09 -5.48 -10.06
CA THR A 17 0.87 -6.21 -10.90
C THR A 17 2.33 -5.89 -10.58
N GLU A 18 3.20 -6.85 -10.88
CA GLU A 18 4.66 -6.68 -10.76
C GLU A 18 5.18 -5.55 -11.66
N ASN A 19 4.58 -5.37 -12.85
CA ASN A 19 4.96 -4.31 -13.77
C ASN A 19 4.69 -2.91 -13.18
N GLU A 20 3.55 -2.72 -12.51
CA GLU A 20 3.25 -1.47 -11.80
C GLU A 20 4.25 -1.22 -10.67
N CYS A 21 4.60 -2.25 -9.91
CA CYS A 21 5.65 -2.13 -8.88
C CYS A 21 6.98 -1.68 -9.48
N LYS A 22 7.41 -2.31 -10.59
CA LYS A 22 8.65 -1.94 -11.28
C LYS A 22 8.63 -0.49 -11.78
N GLN A 23 7.50 -0.03 -12.31
CA GLN A 23 7.35 1.35 -12.76
C GLN A 23 7.43 2.36 -11.60
N LEU A 24 6.80 2.04 -10.46
CA LEU A 24 6.90 2.88 -9.26
C LEU A 24 8.31 2.94 -8.69
N MET A 25 9.02 1.82 -8.71
CA MET A 25 10.37 1.70 -8.15
C MET A 25 11.46 2.24 -9.06
N ALA A 26 11.16 2.47 -10.34
CA ALA A 26 12.11 3.01 -11.30
C ALA A 26 12.62 4.41 -10.89
N ASN A 27 13.82 4.76 -11.34
CA ASN A 27 14.45 6.05 -11.08
C ASN A 27 14.44 6.44 -9.57
N ASN A 28 14.85 5.50 -8.72
CA ASN A 28 14.81 5.68 -7.26
C ASN A 28 13.43 6.06 -6.72
N GLY A 29 12.38 5.50 -7.31
CA GLY A 29 11.01 5.71 -6.85
C GLY A 29 10.47 7.10 -7.14
N GLU A 30 10.91 7.75 -8.21
CA GLU A 30 10.46 9.10 -8.59
C GLU A 30 8.93 9.23 -8.63
N LYS A 31 8.25 8.19 -9.14
CA LYS A 31 6.78 8.15 -9.24
C LYS A 31 6.07 7.61 -8.00
N LEU A 32 6.81 7.15 -7.00
CA LEU A 32 6.22 6.49 -5.84
C LEU A 32 5.50 7.48 -4.93
N ILE A 33 6.05 8.66 -4.74
CA ILE A 33 5.52 9.68 -3.84
C ILE A 33 5.48 11.00 -4.59
N ASP A 34 4.33 11.64 -4.56
CA ASP A 34 4.10 12.94 -5.15
C ASP A 34 5.20 13.95 -4.75
N PRO A 35 5.72 14.75 -5.69
CA PRO A 35 6.78 15.73 -5.43
C PRO A 35 6.42 16.75 -4.34
N ASP A 36 5.16 17.17 -4.23
CA ASP A 36 4.74 18.12 -3.20
C ASP A 36 4.75 17.47 -1.82
N ILE A 37 4.38 16.20 -1.72
CA ILE A 37 4.49 15.42 -0.48
C ILE A 37 5.95 15.25 -0.09
N ARG A 38 6.84 14.96 -1.04
CA ARG A 38 8.27 14.87 -0.79
C ARG A 38 8.83 16.19 -0.24
N ARG A 39 8.45 17.29 -0.87
CA ARG A 39 8.88 18.63 -0.46
C ARG A 39 8.37 19.00 0.93
N TYR A 40 7.08 18.72 1.20
CA TYR A 40 6.44 19.01 2.48
C TYR A 40 7.10 18.28 3.66
N TYR A 41 7.53 17.03 3.45
CA TYR A 41 8.16 16.21 4.49
C TYR A 41 9.69 16.20 4.44
N ASP A 42 10.31 16.97 3.56
CA ASP A 42 11.76 16.95 3.31
C ASP A 42 12.25 15.49 3.14
N LEU A 43 11.69 14.82 2.13
CA LEU A 43 11.83 13.39 1.96
C LEU A 43 12.66 13.06 0.71
N ASP A 44 13.90 12.64 0.92
CA ASP A 44 14.72 12.01 -0.12
C ASP A 44 14.63 10.48 0.01
N ILE A 45 14.42 9.80 -1.10
CA ILE A 45 14.22 8.35 -1.10
C ILE A 45 15.18 7.65 -2.06
N MET A 46 15.44 6.39 -1.74
CA MET A 46 16.17 5.45 -2.58
C MET A 46 15.47 4.10 -2.60
N THR A 47 15.45 3.45 -3.75
CA THR A 47 14.90 2.10 -3.92
C THR A 47 16.01 1.05 -4.00
N SER A 48 15.75 -0.15 -3.44
CA SER A 48 16.66 -1.29 -3.54
C SER A 48 15.84 -2.58 -3.48
N GLY A 49 15.78 -3.32 -4.58
CA GLY A 49 14.85 -4.44 -4.73
C GLY A 49 13.42 -3.93 -4.52
N ASP A 50 12.66 -4.61 -3.67
CA ASP A 50 11.28 -4.23 -3.31
C ASP A 50 11.22 -3.20 -2.17
N ASN A 51 12.34 -2.74 -1.66
CA ASN A 51 12.40 -1.87 -0.50
C ASN A 51 12.64 -0.42 -0.87
N VAL A 52 12.01 0.47 -0.12
CA VAL A 52 12.17 1.92 -0.22
C VAL A 52 12.75 2.43 1.09
N TYR A 53 13.75 3.27 0.97
CA TYR A 53 14.45 3.88 2.09
C TYR A 53 14.37 5.39 2.01
N GLU A 54 14.12 6.05 3.12
CA GLU A 54 14.48 7.46 3.31
C GLU A 54 15.98 7.53 3.47
N VAL A 55 16.62 8.46 2.76
CA VAL A 55 18.07 8.61 2.77
C VAL A 55 18.49 10.02 3.13
N LYS A 56 19.69 10.14 3.70
CA LYS A 56 20.39 11.40 3.82
C LYS A 56 21.62 11.35 2.94
N ARG A 57 21.92 12.45 2.25
CA ARG A 57 23.08 12.56 1.39
C ARG A 57 24.02 13.66 1.90
N ASP A 58 25.31 13.48 1.64
CA ASP A 58 26.31 14.53 1.84
C ASP A 58 26.27 15.57 0.69
N GLU A 59 27.12 16.57 0.80
CA GLU A 59 27.25 17.64 -0.22
C GLU A 59 27.65 17.13 -1.61
N LYS A 60 28.21 15.91 -1.68
CA LYS A 60 28.59 15.24 -2.94
C LYS A 60 27.50 14.30 -3.47
N GLY A 61 26.32 14.26 -2.83
CA GLY A 61 25.20 13.40 -3.20
C GLY A 61 25.34 11.93 -2.77
N LYS A 62 26.38 11.57 -2.00
CA LYS A 62 26.57 10.23 -1.49
C LYS A 62 25.64 9.96 -0.31
N VAL A 63 25.00 8.80 -0.29
CA VAL A 63 24.17 8.35 0.83
C VAL A 63 25.03 8.10 2.06
N ILE A 64 24.76 8.82 3.14
CA ILE A 64 25.44 8.71 4.44
C ILE A 64 24.58 8.03 5.50
N ASP A 65 23.27 8.04 5.33
CA ASP A 65 22.33 7.37 6.22
C ASP A 65 21.13 6.85 5.43
N LYS A 66 20.57 5.72 5.84
CA LYS A 66 19.37 5.16 5.24
C LYS A 66 18.46 4.55 6.29
N LYS A 67 17.17 4.84 6.19
CA LYS A 67 16.14 4.33 7.05
C LYS A 67 15.04 3.65 6.23
N PHE A 68 14.70 2.42 6.60
CA PHE A 68 13.63 1.70 5.92
C PHE A 68 12.29 2.42 6.03
N MET A 69 11.62 2.62 4.92
CA MET A 69 10.33 3.30 4.85
C MET A 69 9.19 2.33 4.53
N CYS A 70 9.28 1.63 3.43
CA CYS A 70 8.23 0.68 3.04
C CYS A 70 8.77 -0.41 2.12
N ARG A 71 7.96 -1.44 1.96
CA ARG A 71 8.12 -2.50 0.96
C ARG A 71 7.02 -2.39 -0.08
N VAL A 72 7.37 -2.53 -1.36
CA VAL A 72 6.45 -2.50 -2.49
C VAL A 72 6.29 -3.91 -3.03
N LEU A 73 5.07 -4.44 -3.04
CA LEU A 73 4.78 -5.80 -3.48
C LEU A 73 3.58 -5.82 -4.44
N ALA A 74 3.54 -6.81 -5.32
CA ALA A 74 2.44 -7.02 -6.24
C ALA A 74 1.47 -8.09 -5.74
N LEU A 75 0.18 -7.91 -6.01
CA LEU A 75 -0.80 -8.98 -5.78
C LEU A 75 -0.57 -10.16 -6.73
N SER A 76 -0.15 -9.91 -7.97
CA SER A 76 0.08 -10.95 -8.97
C SER A 76 1.21 -11.93 -8.61
N THR A 77 2.08 -11.58 -7.68
CA THR A 77 3.23 -12.41 -7.26
C THR A 77 3.08 -13.00 -5.87
N PHE A 78 1.86 -13.01 -5.30
CA PHE A 78 1.62 -13.48 -3.93
C PHE A 78 2.19 -14.87 -3.63
N TYR A 79 2.27 -15.74 -4.62
CA TYR A 79 2.84 -17.08 -4.49
C TYR A 79 4.35 -17.08 -4.23
N ALA A 80 5.08 -16.06 -4.71
CA ALA A 80 6.50 -15.88 -4.46
C ALA A 80 6.78 -15.26 -3.08
N ASP A 81 5.77 -14.59 -2.50
CA ASP A 81 5.88 -13.88 -1.22
C ASP A 81 5.52 -14.77 -0.01
N LYS A 82 5.30 -16.07 -0.23
CA LYS A 82 4.96 -17.01 0.85
C LYS A 82 6.04 -17.01 1.95
N GLY A 83 5.62 -16.69 3.17
CA GLY A 83 6.51 -16.64 4.33
C GLY A 83 7.34 -15.36 4.46
N SER A 84 7.14 -14.36 3.60
CA SER A 84 7.87 -13.10 3.67
C SER A 84 7.51 -12.28 4.92
N GLY A 85 6.29 -12.42 5.44
CA GLY A 85 5.80 -11.70 6.60
C GLY A 85 5.86 -10.18 6.48
N LEU A 86 5.54 -9.49 7.56
CA LEU A 86 5.78 -8.05 7.68
C LEU A 86 7.26 -7.80 7.95
N TYR A 87 7.81 -6.72 7.38
CA TYR A 87 9.25 -6.50 7.30
C TYR A 87 9.96 -6.44 8.64
N ASP A 88 9.35 -5.93 9.69
CA ASP A 88 10.03 -5.77 10.97
C ASP A 88 9.13 -6.11 12.16
N ASN A 89 9.40 -7.27 12.74
CA ASN A 89 8.73 -7.74 13.95
C ASN A 89 8.97 -6.83 15.16
N GLN A 90 9.95 -5.94 15.14
CA GLN A 90 10.20 -5.02 16.27
C GLN A 90 9.08 -3.99 16.41
N PHE A 91 8.52 -3.51 15.27
CA PHE A 91 7.39 -2.60 15.29
C PHE A 91 6.09 -3.26 15.76
N LEU A 92 6.04 -4.57 15.72
CA LEU A 92 4.87 -5.36 16.07
C LEU A 92 4.76 -5.63 17.57
N LYS A 93 5.81 -5.35 18.33
CA LYS A 93 5.88 -5.56 19.78
C LYS A 93 5.12 -4.51 20.59
N ASP A 94 4.85 -3.32 19.99
CA ASP A 94 4.04 -2.30 20.66
C ASP A 94 2.56 -2.60 20.47
N PRO A 95 1.80 -2.95 21.51
CA PRO A 95 0.37 -3.28 21.42
C PRO A 95 -0.49 -2.10 20.97
N ASN A 96 0.05 -0.89 20.99
CA ASN A 96 -0.65 0.33 20.53
C ASN A 96 -0.33 0.70 19.08
N MET A 97 0.57 -0.02 18.43
CA MET A 97 0.92 0.20 17.03
C MET A 97 0.08 -0.64 16.09
N TYR A 98 -0.31 0.00 14.95
CA TYR A 98 -0.85 -0.69 13.78
C TYR A 98 0.19 -0.70 12.69
N TYR A 99 0.43 -1.87 12.10
CA TYR A 99 1.15 -1.96 10.84
C TYR A 99 0.19 -1.63 9.69
N ASN A 100 0.61 -0.76 8.78
CA ASN A 100 -0.24 -0.35 7.66
C ASN A 100 0.13 -1.11 6.40
N ILE A 101 -0.88 -1.65 5.73
CA ILE A 101 -0.80 -2.20 4.39
C ILE A 101 -1.70 -1.32 3.53
N CYS A 102 -1.14 -0.73 2.49
CA CYS A 102 -1.86 0.14 1.55
C CYS A 102 -1.93 -0.56 0.19
N LEU A 103 -3.12 -0.89 -0.28
CA LEU A 103 -3.37 -1.27 -1.67
C LEU A 103 -3.78 -0.03 -2.43
N ASP A 104 -2.89 0.43 -3.28
CA ASP A 104 -3.09 1.57 -4.16
C ASP A 104 -3.58 1.11 -5.53
N GLU A 105 -4.55 1.82 -6.09
CA GLU A 105 -5.26 1.43 -7.32
C GLU A 105 -5.87 0.02 -7.23
N MET A 106 -6.81 -0.14 -6.29
CA MET A 106 -7.46 -1.43 -6.05
C MET A 106 -8.33 -1.94 -7.20
N ASN A 107 -8.62 -1.10 -8.19
CA ASN A 107 -9.43 -1.43 -9.35
C ASN A 107 -8.56 -1.58 -10.60
N LYS A 108 -8.92 -2.52 -11.47
CA LYS A 108 -8.33 -2.62 -12.80
C LYS A 108 -8.75 -1.45 -13.66
N GLU A 109 -7.85 -1.01 -14.52
CA GLU A 109 -8.23 -0.11 -15.61
C GLU A 109 -9.24 -0.77 -16.56
N LYS A 110 -10.15 0.02 -17.10
CA LYS A 110 -11.27 -0.43 -17.94
C LYS A 110 -10.85 -1.33 -19.12
N ASN A 111 -9.64 -1.12 -19.65
CA ASN A 111 -9.06 -1.85 -20.78
C ASN A 111 -8.05 -2.93 -20.38
N ALA A 112 -7.79 -3.13 -19.08
CA ALA A 112 -6.85 -4.16 -18.64
C ALA A 112 -7.42 -5.56 -18.88
N ARG A 113 -6.61 -6.45 -19.44
CA ARG A 113 -7.00 -7.86 -19.57
C ARG A 113 -7.30 -8.43 -18.18
N ARG A 114 -8.48 -9.04 -18.03
CA ARG A 114 -8.92 -9.66 -16.77
C ARG A 114 -8.19 -11.01 -16.54
N THR A 115 -6.88 -10.96 -16.33
CA THR A 115 -6.09 -12.16 -16.04
C THR A 115 -5.83 -12.36 -14.55
N LEU A 116 -5.96 -11.31 -13.74
CA LEU A 116 -5.74 -11.35 -12.31
C LEU A 116 -7.09 -11.40 -11.58
N ASP A 117 -7.29 -12.45 -10.77
CA ASP A 117 -8.33 -12.48 -9.74
C ASP A 117 -7.85 -11.63 -8.56
N ILE A 118 -8.34 -10.39 -8.50
CA ILE A 118 -7.91 -9.41 -7.50
C ILE A 118 -8.28 -9.87 -6.10
N LEU A 119 -9.51 -10.34 -5.89
CA LEU A 119 -9.97 -10.74 -4.56
C LEU A 119 -9.16 -11.93 -4.03
N TYR A 120 -8.97 -12.95 -4.86
CA TYR A 120 -8.19 -14.13 -4.50
C TYR A 120 -6.72 -13.76 -4.20
N SER A 121 -6.09 -12.99 -5.09
CA SER A 121 -4.69 -12.58 -4.93
C SER A 121 -4.49 -11.69 -3.72
N PHE A 122 -5.42 -10.76 -3.48
CA PHE A 122 -5.39 -9.88 -2.32
C PHE A 122 -5.51 -10.66 -1.01
N THR A 123 -6.48 -11.56 -0.93
CA THR A 123 -6.68 -12.39 0.28
C THR A 123 -5.44 -13.21 0.60
N ASN A 124 -4.86 -13.86 -0.41
CA ASN A 124 -3.64 -14.66 -0.23
C ASN A 124 -2.43 -13.79 0.13
N GLN A 125 -2.30 -12.61 -0.47
CA GLN A 125 -1.18 -11.71 -0.15
C GLN A 125 -1.29 -11.18 1.29
N ILE A 126 -2.49 -10.81 1.72
CA ILE A 126 -2.70 -10.42 3.12
C ILE A 126 -2.39 -11.58 4.07
N GLU A 127 -2.83 -12.80 3.75
CA GLU A 127 -2.50 -13.98 4.56
C GLU A 127 -0.99 -14.22 4.64
N ASN A 128 -0.26 -14.09 3.54
CA ASN A 128 1.20 -14.21 3.53
C ASN A 128 1.87 -13.19 4.44
N LEU A 129 1.39 -11.95 4.43
CA LEU A 129 1.98 -10.86 5.22
C LEU A 129 1.65 -10.95 6.72
N VAL A 130 0.45 -11.41 7.05
CA VAL A 130 -0.10 -11.33 8.43
C VAL A 130 -0.10 -12.67 9.15
N ARG A 131 0.18 -13.78 8.46
CA ARG A 131 0.00 -15.17 8.88
C ARG A 131 0.53 -15.53 10.27
N LEU A 132 1.65 -14.95 10.68
CA LEU A 132 2.32 -15.30 11.96
C LEU A 132 2.13 -14.22 13.02
N GLU A 133 1.34 -13.22 12.75
CA GLU A 133 1.30 -12.02 13.55
C GLU A 133 -0.04 -11.88 14.26
N HIS A 134 -0.03 -11.95 15.56
CA HIS A 134 -1.14 -11.50 16.42
C HIS A 134 -1.25 -9.96 16.42
N THR A 135 -0.80 -9.32 15.37
CA THR A 135 -0.55 -7.89 15.29
C THR A 135 -1.78 -7.16 14.84
N ARG A 136 -1.90 -5.93 15.28
CA ARG A 136 -2.89 -5.00 14.78
C ARG A 136 -2.47 -4.49 13.40
N VAL A 137 -3.07 -5.03 12.37
CA VAL A 137 -2.88 -4.60 10.99
C VAL A 137 -4.02 -3.69 10.57
N ARG A 138 -3.70 -2.60 9.89
CA ARG A 138 -4.66 -1.75 9.19
C ARG A 138 -4.43 -1.89 7.70
N ILE A 139 -5.48 -2.24 6.99
CA ILE A 139 -5.47 -2.33 5.53
C ILE A 139 -6.21 -1.10 4.99
N ILE A 140 -5.59 -0.39 4.07
CA ILE A 140 -6.12 0.79 3.41
C ILE A 140 -6.15 0.47 1.91
N CYS A 141 -7.34 0.43 1.31
CA CYS A 141 -7.51 0.24 -0.12
C CYS A 141 -7.95 1.56 -0.73
N ILE A 142 -7.24 1.99 -1.77
CA ILE A 142 -7.51 3.24 -2.49
C ILE A 142 -7.81 2.88 -3.95
N GLY A 143 -8.82 3.48 -4.53
CA GLY A 143 -9.14 3.26 -5.92
C GLY A 143 -10.01 4.36 -6.49
N ASN A 144 -9.80 4.66 -7.75
CA ASN A 144 -10.70 5.49 -8.54
C ASN A 144 -11.85 4.60 -9.02
N LEU A 145 -13.06 4.85 -8.55
CA LEU A 145 -14.25 4.13 -9.01
C LEU A 145 -14.64 4.65 -10.40
N LEU A 146 -14.02 4.07 -11.41
CA LEU A 146 -14.46 4.23 -12.80
C LEU A 146 -15.52 3.19 -13.17
N GLU A 147 -15.75 2.19 -12.33
CA GLU A 147 -16.75 1.14 -12.48
C GLU A 147 -17.67 1.11 -11.25
N GLU A 148 -18.92 0.77 -11.46
CA GLU A 148 -19.95 0.70 -10.40
C GLU A 148 -19.64 -0.35 -9.31
N CYS A 149 -18.78 -1.32 -9.60
CA CYS A 149 -18.43 -2.39 -8.67
C CYS A 149 -16.93 -2.74 -8.75
N SER A 150 -16.28 -2.72 -7.61
CA SER A 150 -14.92 -3.25 -7.43
C SER A 150 -14.98 -4.70 -6.95
N ASP A 151 -14.12 -5.58 -7.47
CA ASP A 151 -14.01 -6.97 -7.02
C ASP A 151 -13.81 -7.08 -5.50
N LEU A 152 -13.04 -6.16 -4.92
CA LEU A 152 -12.82 -6.12 -3.47
C LEU A 152 -14.06 -5.67 -2.69
N LEU A 153 -14.79 -4.66 -3.17
CA LEU A 153 -16.02 -4.21 -2.54
C LEU A 153 -17.10 -5.29 -2.63
N ALA A 154 -17.22 -5.95 -3.79
CA ALA A 154 -18.10 -7.08 -3.96
C ALA A 154 -17.75 -8.24 -3.00
N GLY A 155 -16.47 -8.53 -2.83
CA GLY A 155 -15.97 -9.56 -1.90
C GLY A 155 -16.31 -9.29 -0.43
N ILE A 156 -16.52 -8.03 -0.05
CA ILE A 156 -17.04 -7.65 1.27
C ILE A 156 -18.55 -7.43 1.28
N ASN A 157 -19.26 -7.79 0.22
CA ASN A 157 -20.71 -7.60 0.02
C ASN A 157 -21.13 -6.13 0.21
N PHE A 158 -20.41 -5.22 -0.43
CA PHE A 158 -20.71 -3.81 -0.41
C PHE A 158 -20.71 -3.24 -1.83
N ILE A 159 -21.77 -2.54 -2.18
CA ILE A 159 -21.89 -1.78 -3.42
C ILE A 159 -22.24 -0.35 -3.01
N PRO A 160 -21.37 0.65 -3.29
CA PRO A 160 -21.68 2.04 -2.99
C PRO A 160 -22.79 2.53 -3.94
N VAL A 161 -23.86 3.06 -3.38
CA VAL A 161 -24.99 3.63 -4.14
C VAL A 161 -24.89 5.16 -4.14
N GLU A 162 -24.49 5.73 -3.02
CA GLU A 162 -24.39 7.18 -2.81
C GLU A 162 -23.04 7.55 -2.23
N PHE A 163 -22.62 8.79 -2.43
CA PHE A 163 -21.42 9.31 -1.78
C PHE A 163 -21.62 9.37 -0.27
N GLY A 164 -20.61 9.01 0.48
CA GLY A 164 -20.69 9.02 1.93
C GLY A 164 -19.71 8.09 2.63
N ARG A 165 -19.86 8.02 3.93
CA ARG A 165 -19.05 7.16 4.80
C ARG A 165 -19.91 6.05 5.40
N TYR A 166 -19.50 4.81 5.15
CA TYR A 166 -20.23 3.61 5.54
C TYR A 166 -19.41 2.78 6.52
N LYS A 167 -19.95 2.53 7.70
CA LYS A 167 -19.40 1.56 8.64
C LYS A 167 -20.09 0.21 8.42
N LEU A 168 -19.33 -0.77 7.95
CA LEU A 168 -19.87 -2.09 7.66
C LEU A 168 -20.09 -2.87 8.97
N LYS A 169 -21.35 -3.26 9.23
CA LYS A 169 -21.71 -4.08 10.38
C LYS A 169 -21.01 -5.44 10.29
N ASN A 170 -20.53 -5.96 11.42
CA ASN A 170 -19.83 -7.26 11.54
C ASN A 170 -18.51 -7.36 10.76
N LYS A 171 -18.08 -6.30 10.10
CA LYS A 171 -16.78 -6.19 9.45
C LYS A 171 -16.10 -4.98 10.04
N LYS A 172 -14.91 -5.12 10.57
CA LYS A 172 -14.14 -4.00 11.13
C LYS A 172 -13.64 -3.08 10.00
N SER A 173 -14.56 -2.67 9.12
CA SER A 173 -14.28 -1.96 7.87
C SER A 173 -15.10 -0.69 7.77
N ILE A 174 -14.49 0.32 7.18
CA ILE A 174 -15.12 1.59 6.83
C ILE A 174 -14.85 1.80 5.34
N VAL A 175 -15.89 2.15 4.60
CA VAL A 175 -15.80 2.56 3.20
C VAL A 175 -16.12 4.04 3.13
N GLU A 176 -15.27 4.81 2.50
CA GLU A 176 -15.52 6.22 2.17
C GLU A 176 -15.63 6.32 0.65
N TYR A 177 -16.82 6.63 0.18
CA TYR A 177 -17.10 6.88 -1.22
C TYR A 177 -17.25 8.39 -1.41
N ILE A 178 -16.26 8.99 -2.02
CA ILE A 178 -16.15 10.44 -2.19
C ILE A 178 -16.40 10.82 -3.66
N PRO A 179 -17.10 11.94 -3.92
CA PRO A 179 -17.25 12.44 -5.28
C PRO A 179 -15.89 12.77 -5.89
N GLN A 180 -15.77 12.58 -7.20
CA GLN A 180 -14.62 13.10 -7.92
C GLN A 180 -14.64 14.63 -7.80
N THR A 181 -13.55 15.18 -7.29
CA THR A 181 -13.33 16.62 -7.40
C THR A 181 -13.07 16.95 -8.86
N GLU A 182 -13.85 17.85 -9.43
CA GLU A 182 -13.54 18.42 -10.73
C GLU A 182 -12.13 19.03 -10.64
N ALA A 183 -11.24 18.58 -11.54
CA ALA A 183 -9.87 19.07 -11.62
C ALA A 183 -9.84 20.42 -12.35
#